data_22162b06875924638db057e98f1ca2ad
#
_entry.id   22162b06875924638db057e98f1ca2ad
#
_cell.length_a   1.000
_cell.length_b   1.000
_cell.length_c   1.000
_cell.angle_alpha   90.00
_cell.angle_beta   90.00
_cell.angle_gamma   90.00
#
_symmetry.space_group_name_H-M   'P 1'
#
loop_
_entity.id
_entity.type
_entity.pdbx_description
1 polymer ?
#
loop_
_entity_poly.entity_id
_entity_poly.type
_entity_poly.pdbx_seq_one_letter_code
_entity_poly.pdbx_strand_id
1 'polypeptide(L)'
;MVRFADVIAYINHDIDDSVRAGIMAEDDIPKSITKVLGCSKSKRITTLVTSLVNGGAAQLHMDDEVVEAYTALHRFMFEFVYTNPKCKSEEVKAKDMIAKLYDYYVHHIEKLPAFYMNLAYQFGIDRAICDYISGMTDGFAIETFKNLFIPLGWTKY
;
A
#
# COMPACT_ATOMS: atom_id res chain seq x y z
N MET A 1 10.82 15.95 -6.79
CA MET A 1 10.29 16.19 -5.41
C MET A 1 9.23 15.15 -5.02
N VAL A 2 8.09 15.01 -5.74
CA VAL A 2 7.02 14.06 -5.42
C VAL A 2 7.52 12.62 -5.22
N ARG A 3 8.37 12.09 -6.10
CA ARG A 3 8.95 10.75 -6.00
C ARG A 3 9.67 10.49 -4.66
N PHE A 4 10.42 11.47 -4.14
CA PHE A 4 11.10 11.31 -2.86
C PHE A 4 10.12 11.33 -1.69
N ALA A 5 9.12 12.21 -1.73
CA ALA A 5 8.08 12.25 -0.71
C ALA A 5 7.31 10.92 -0.65
N ASP A 6 7.01 10.37 -1.81
CA ASP A 6 6.30 9.10 -1.97
C ASP A 6 7.08 7.94 -1.35
N VAL A 7 8.34 7.74 -1.73
CA VAL A 7 9.15 6.62 -1.21
C VAL A 7 9.45 6.75 0.28
N ILE A 8 9.60 7.98 0.82
CA ILE A 8 9.76 8.22 2.26
C ILE A 8 8.46 7.89 2.99
N ALA A 9 7.32 8.29 2.46
CA ALA A 9 6.03 7.99 3.06
C ALA A 9 5.76 6.48 3.07
N TYR A 10 5.90 5.80 1.94
CA TYR A 10 5.63 4.36 1.79
C TYR A 10 6.41 3.52 2.79
N ILE A 11 7.74 3.62 2.81
CA ILE A 11 8.55 2.76 3.69
C ILE A 11 8.18 2.92 5.16
N ASN A 12 7.81 4.14 5.57
CA ASN A 12 7.42 4.41 6.96
C ASN A 12 6.00 3.93 7.27
N HIS A 13 5.08 3.94 6.29
CA HIS A 13 3.76 3.33 6.43
C HIS A 13 3.84 1.81 6.47
N ASP A 14 4.64 1.21 5.60
CA ASP A 14 4.84 -0.24 5.54
C ASP A 14 5.42 -0.79 6.85
N ILE A 15 6.32 -0.06 7.52
CA ILE A 15 6.82 -0.41 8.85
C ILE A 15 5.67 -0.41 9.87
N ASP A 16 4.87 0.65 9.92
CA ASP A 16 3.75 0.74 10.86
C ASP A 16 2.73 -0.38 10.64
N ASP A 17 2.40 -0.66 9.39
CA ASP A 17 1.44 -1.69 9.03
C ASP A 17 1.98 -3.09 9.37
N SER A 18 3.27 -3.32 9.14
CA SER A 18 3.93 -4.58 9.50
C SER A 18 3.96 -4.82 11.01
N VAL A 19 4.17 -3.76 11.79
CA VAL A 19 4.10 -3.83 13.26
C VAL A 19 2.67 -4.09 13.73
N ARG A 20 1.67 -3.40 13.17
CA ARG A 20 0.25 -3.64 13.48
C ARG A 20 -0.20 -5.05 13.12
N ALA A 21 0.30 -5.58 12.00
CA ALA A 21 0.00 -6.93 11.55
C ALA A 21 0.74 -8.02 12.35
N GLY A 22 1.63 -7.64 13.28
CA GLY A 22 2.44 -8.59 14.07
C GLY A 22 3.42 -9.40 13.21
N ILE A 23 3.89 -8.82 12.12
CA ILE A 23 4.90 -9.42 11.22
C ILE A 23 6.30 -9.12 11.74
N MET A 24 6.50 -7.93 12.28
CA MET A 24 7.75 -7.48 12.90
C MET A 24 7.47 -6.58 14.11
N ALA A 25 8.49 -6.38 14.94
CA ALA A 25 8.53 -5.31 15.92
C ALA A 25 9.43 -4.16 15.43
N GLU A 26 9.23 -2.94 15.93
CA GLU A 26 10.05 -1.79 15.53
C GLU A 26 11.54 -2.00 15.90
N ASP A 27 11.79 -2.76 16.98
CA ASP A 27 13.14 -3.12 17.44
C ASP A 27 13.86 -4.18 16.58
N ASP A 28 13.14 -4.82 15.65
CA ASP A 28 13.74 -5.76 14.69
C ASP A 28 14.56 -5.03 13.62
N ILE A 29 14.34 -3.73 13.45
CA ILE A 29 15.12 -2.92 12.50
C ILE A 29 16.59 -2.85 12.98
N PRO A 30 17.56 -3.25 12.16
CA PRO A 30 18.97 -3.26 12.53
C PRO A 30 19.45 -1.95 13.13
N LYS A 31 20.23 -2.04 14.23
CA LYS A 31 20.75 -0.87 14.94
C LYS A 31 21.64 0.03 14.07
N SER A 32 22.31 -0.52 13.06
CA SER A 32 23.08 0.25 12.08
C SER A 32 22.18 1.23 11.31
N ILE A 33 20.95 0.83 10.99
CA ILE A 33 19.97 1.64 10.30
C ILE A 33 19.35 2.66 11.24
N THR A 34 18.88 2.22 12.42
CA THR A 34 18.21 3.10 13.39
C THR A 34 19.12 4.16 13.99
N LYS A 35 20.44 3.91 14.03
CA LYS A 35 21.45 4.88 14.47
C LYS A 35 21.52 6.08 13.53
N VAL A 36 21.38 5.88 12.24
CA VAL A 36 21.42 6.94 11.21
C VAL A 36 20.05 7.55 11.01
N LEU A 37 19.01 6.73 10.72
CA LEU A 37 17.69 7.22 10.35
C LEU A 37 16.82 7.58 11.58
N GLY A 38 17.14 7.07 12.76
CA GLY A 38 16.33 7.21 13.96
C GLY A 38 15.48 5.97 14.29
N CYS A 39 15.17 5.82 15.58
CA CYS A 39 14.46 4.64 16.11
C CYS A 39 12.93 4.77 16.11
N SER A 40 12.35 5.84 15.59
CA SER A 40 10.92 6.03 15.49
C SER A 40 10.52 6.58 14.12
N LYS A 41 9.27 6.35 13.72
CA LYS A 41 8.71 6.89 12.46
C LYS A 41 9.00 8.38 12.30
N SER A 42 8.71 9.18 13.32
CA SER A 42 8.92 10.63 13.27
C SER A 42 10.38 10.99 13.05
N LYS A 43 11.32 10.33 13.76
CA LYS A 43 12.75 10.56 13.58
C LYS A 43 13.22 10.15 12.18
N ARG A 44 12.80 8.98 11.70
CA ARG A 44 13.14 8.50 10.35
C ARG A 44 12.69 9.50 9.27
N ILE A 45 11.42 9.93 9.33
CA ILE A 45 10.90 10.91 8.37
C ILE A 45 11.68 12.23 8.47
N THR A 46 11.92 12.73 9.69
CA THR A 46 12.67 13.98 9.90
C THR A 46 14.07 13.89 9.31
N THR A 47 14.80 12.80 9.57
CA THR A 47 16.16 12.61 9.04
C THR A 47 16.17 12.58 7.52
N LEU A 48 15.29 11.79 6.90
CA LEU A 48 15.20 11.66 5.44
C LEU A 48 14.82 12.98 4.77
N VAL A 49 13.81 13.67 5.31
CA VAL A 49 13.37 14.97 4.76
C VAL A 49 14.42 16.06 4.97
N THR A 50 15.05 16.13 6.15
CA THR A 50 16.08 17.13 6.44
C THR A 50 17.30 16.94 5.54
N SER A 51 17.77 15.69 5.36
CA SER A 51 18.88 15.40 4.45
C SER A 51 18.54 15.81 3.02
N LEU A 52 17.33 15.50 2.54
CA LEU A 52 16.88 15.88 1.20
C LEU A 52 16.80 17.40 1.01
N VAL A 53 16.34 18.15 2.02
CA VAL A 53 16.23 19.62 1.98
C VAL A 53 17.62 20.25 2.00
N ASN A 54 18.54 19.72 2.81
CA ASN A 54 19.93 20.20 2.90
C ASN A 54 20.70 19.97 1.61
N GLY A 55 20.37 18.93 0.85
CA GLY A 55 20.95 18.64 -0.46
C GLY A 55 20.67 19.70 -1.54
N GLY A 56 19.73 20.61 -1.26
CA GLY A 56 19.45 21.79 -2.07
C GLY A 56 18.39 21.59 -3.16
N ALA A 57 17.72 22.67 -3.54
CA ALA A 57 16.61 22.64 -4.49
C ALA A 57 17.03 22.39 -5.94
N ALA A 58 18.28 22.66 -6.30
CA ALA A 58 18.79 22.50 -7.66
C ALA A 58 19.06 21.04 -8.03
N GLN A 59 19.49 20.25 -7.05
CA GLN A 59 19.75 18.82 -7.20
C GLN A 59 19.33 18.11 -5.92
N LEU A 60 18.08 17.61 -5.91
CA LEU A 60 17.55 16.88 -4.76
C LEU A 60 18.35 15.58 -4.56
N HIS A 61 19.19 15.56 -3.54
CA HIS A 61 19.95 14.39 -3.10
C HIS A 61 19.96 14.34 -1.58
N MET A 62 20.13 13.17 -1.05
CA MET A 62 20.36 12.95 0.39
C MET A 62 21.85 12.75 0.63
N ASP A 63 22.31 12.98 1.86
CA ASP A 63 23.68 12.64 2.28
C ASP A 63 23.94 11.14 2.06
N ASP A 64 25.15 10.78 1.65
CA ASP A 64 25.52 9.40 1.30
C ASP A 64 25.22 8.41 2.44
N GLU A 65 25.52 8.77 3.70
CA GLU A 65 25.23 7.94 4.87
C GLU A 65 23.73 7.68 5.02
N VAL A 66 22.88 8.68 4.73
CA VAL A 66 21.43 8.57 4.79
C VAL A 66 20.90 7.69 3.64
N VAL A 67 21.48 7.82 2.44
CA VAL A 67 21.15 6.97 1.28
C VAL A 67 21.49 5.52 1.55
N GLU A 68 22.68 5.24 2.12
CA GLU A 68 23.10 3.89 2.47
C GLU A 68 22.16 3.27 3.52
N ALA A 69 21.84 4.01 4.58
CA ALA A 69 20.93 3.55 5.62
C ALA A 69 19.50 3.34 5.10
N TYR A 70 19.01 4.23 4.21
CA TYR A 70 17.71 4.06 3.56
C TYR A 70 17.69 2.82 2.66
N THR A 71 18.74 2.60 1.88
CA THR A 71 18.87 1.42 1.01
C THR A 71 18.91 0.13 1.83
N ALA A 72 19.63 0.16 2.95
CA ALA A 72 19.67 -0.97 3.89
C ALA A 72 18.30 -1.23 4.53
N LEU A 73 17.54 -0.18 4.90
CA LEU A 73 16.18 -0.29 5.41
C LEU A 73 15.24 -0.90 4.36
N HIS A 74 15.32 -0.43 3.11
CA HIS A 74 14.51 -0.97 2.03
C HIS A 74 14.79 -2.46 1.78
N ARG A 75 16.06 -2.86 1.81
CA ARG A 75 16.46 -4.28 1.70
C ARG A 75 15.92 -5.11 2.86
N PHE A 76 16.04 -4.61 4.09
CA PHE A 76 15.50 -5.25 5.28
C PHE A 76 13.99 -5.46 5.16
N MET A 77 13.23 -4.44 4.76
CA MET A 77 11.80 -4.54 4.55
C MET A 77 11.45 -5.55 3.46
N PHE A 78 12.23 -5.58 2.37
CA PHE A 78 12.01 -6.55 1.30
C PHE A 78 12.19 -7.98 1.80
N GLU A 79 13.28 -8.27 2.49
CA GLU A 79 13.61 -9.61 2.96
C GLU A 79 12.72 -10.07 4.13
N PHE A 80 12.37 -9.16 5.04
CA PHE A 80 11.68 -9.52 6.28
C PHE A 80 10.15 -9.42 6.19
N VAL A 81 9.65 -8.47 5.41
CA VAL A 81 8.22 -8.18 5.30
C VAL A 81 7.64 -8.63 3.96
N TYR A 82 8.15 -8.09 2.84
CA TYR A 82 7.50 -8.29 1.55
C TYR A 82 7.60 -9.73 1.03
N THR A 83 8.61 -10.49 1.45
CA THR A 83 8.72 -11.92 1.14
C THR A 83 8.13 -12.83 2.21
N ASN A 84 7.58 -12.26 3.30
CA ASN A 84 7.02 -13.04 4.39
C ASN A 84 5.84 -13.91 3.92
N PRO A 85 5.82 -15.22 4.21
CA PRO A 85 4.74 -16.12 3.79
C PRO A 85 3.35 -15.70 4.25
N LYS A 86 3.23 -15.05 5.43
CA LYS A 86 1.95 -14.50 5.91
C LYS A 86 1.42 -13.42 4.99
N CYS A 87 2.28 -12.50 4.54
CA CYS A 87 1.90 -11.46 3.58
C CYS A 87 1.53 -12.06 2.24
N LYS A 88 2.31 -13.03 1.76
CA LYS A 88 2.07 -13.68 0.46
C LYS A 88 0.76 -14.46 0.41
N SER A 89 0.35 -15.10 1.49
CA SER A 89 -0.93 -15.81 1.55
C SER A 89 -2.13 -14.85 1.42
N GLU A 90 -2.05 -13.68 2.02
CA GLU A 90 -3.11 -12.66 1.91
C GLU A 90 -3.12 -11.97 0.54
N GLU A 91 -1.95 -11.78 -0.10
CA GLU A 91 -1.90 -11.27 -1.47
C GLU A 91 -2.63 -12.17 -2.47
N VAL A 92 -2.53 -13.49 -2.32
CA VAL A 92 -3.25 -14.44 -3.20
C VAL A 92 -4.76 -14.24 -3.04
N LYS A 93 -5.25 -14.15 -1.79
CA LYS A 93 -6.67 -13.91 -1.52
C LYS A 93 -7.14 -12.57 -2.08
N ALA A 94 -6.33 -11.52 -1.93
CA ALA A 94 -6.65 -10.20 -2.47
C ALA A 94 -6.74 -10.22 -4.00
N LYS A 95 -5.82 -10.90 -4.68
CA LYS A 95 -5.86 -11.07 -6.15
C LYS A 95 -7.12 -11.81 -6.60
N ASP A 96 -7.46 -12.90 -5.92
CA ASP A 96 -8.67 -13.67 -6.22
C ASP A 96 -9.94 -12.85 -5.99
N MET A 97 -9.97 -12.04 -4.92
CA MET A 97 -11.07 -11.14 -4.63
C MET A 97 -11.25 -10.09 -5.72
N ILE A 98 -10.15 -9.43 -6.12
CA ILE A 98 -10.17 -8.41 -7.18
C ILE A 98 -10.62 -9.01 -8.51
N ALA A 99 -10.11 -10.19 -8.88
CA ALA A 99 -10.50 -10.88 -10.10
C ALA A 99 -12.01 -11.19 -10.13
N LYS A 100 -12.57 -11.66 -9.01
CA LYS A 100 -14.01 -11.94 -8.89
C LYS A 100 -14.86 -10.69 -8.92
N LEU A 101 -14.41 -9.58 -8.30
CA LEU A 101 -15.09 -8.30 -8.39
C LEU A 101 -15.10 -7.78 -9.84
N TYR A 102 -13.97 -7.87 -10.53
CA TYR A 102 -13.88 -7.50 -11.93
C TYR A 102 -14.83 -8.31 -12.80
N ASP A 103 -14.79 -9.64 -12.70
CA ASP A 103 -15.66 -10.55 -13.44
C ASP A 103 -17.15 -10.28 -13.17
N TYR A 104 -17.51 -10.01 -11.92
CA TYR A 104 -18.86 -9.63 -11.56
C TYR A 104 -19.33 -8.37 -12.29
N TYR A 105 -18.53 -7.30 -12.29
CA TYR A 105 -18.91 -6.04 -12.92
C TYR A 105 -18.89 -6.11 -14.46
N VAL A 106 -18.08 -6.99 -15.06
CA VAL A 106 -18.16 -7.28 -16.50
C VAL A 106 -19.56 -7.80 -16.88
N HIS A 107 -20.13 -8.67 -16.05
CA HIS A 107 -21.45 -9.26 -16.30
C HIS A 107 -22.62 -8.45 -15.76
N HIS A 108 -22.34 -7.46 -14.89
CA HIS A 108 -23.34 -6.64 -14.22
C HIS A 108 -22.96 -5.15 -14.26
N ILE A 109 -22.74 -4.63 -15.47
CA ILE A 109 -22.32 -3.24 -15.65
C ILE A 109 -23.31 -2.23 -15.06
N GLU A 110 -24.59 -2.57 -15.02
CA GLU A 110 -25.66 -1.76 -14.44
C GLU A 110 -25.51 -1.56 -12.91
N LYS A 111 -24.63 -2.33 -12.27
CA LYS A 111 -24.29 -2.19 -10.83
C LYS A 111 -23.18 -1.20 -10.57
N LEU A 112 -22.51 -0.71 -11.61
CA LEU A 112 -21.53 0.36 -11.45
C LEU A 112 -22.22 1.67 -11.03
N PRO A 113 -21.57 2.49 -10.19
CA PRO A 113 -22.06 3.85 -9.93
C PRO A 113 -22.17 4.66 -11.21
N ALA A 114 -23.16 5.56 -11.29
CA ALA A 114 -23.48 6.33 -12.50
C ALA A 114 -22.26 7.06 -13.12
N PHE A 115 -21.34 7.54 -12.27
CA PHE A 115 -20.11 8.16 -12.73
C PHE A 115 -19.27 7.21 -13.59
N TYR A 116 -19.07 5.97 -13.15
CA TYR A 116 -18.29 4.97 -13.89
C TYR A 116 -19.02 4.41 -15.09
N MET A 117 -20.35 4.36 -15.06
CA MET A 117 -21.16 4.05 -16.26
C MET A 117 -20.93 5.09 -17.36
N ASN A 118 -20.86 6.37 -17.02
CA ASN A 118 -20.56 7.42 -18.00
C ASN A 118 -19.13 7.29 -18.54
N LEU A 119 -18.16 6.89 -17.72
CA LEU A 119 -16.81 6.59 -18.18
C LEU A 119 -16.77 5.40 -19.14
N ALA A 120 -17.59 4.38 -18.90
CA ALA A 120 -17.69 3.21 -19.76
C ALA A 120 -18.12 3.57 -21.20
N TYR A 121 -19.04 4.52 -21.36
CA TYR A 121 -19.43 5.03 -22.68
C TYR A 121 -18.31 5.78 -23.41
N GLN A 122 -17.40 6.41 -22.67
CA GLN A 122 -16.32 7.23 -23.24
C GLN A 122 -15.04 6.43 -23.49
N PHE A 123 -14.69 5.55 -22.58
CA PHE A 123 -13.38 4.89 -22.52
C PHE A 123 -13.43 3.35 -22.56
N GLY A 124 -14.63 2.78 -22.62
CA GLY A 124 -14.85 1.34 -22.61
C GLY A 124 -15.12 0.76 -21.22
N ILE A 125 -15.79 -0.39 -21.22
CA ILE A 125 -16.27 -1.07 -20.01
C ILE A 125 -15.11 -1.50 -19.11
N ASP A 126 -14.11 -2.15 -19.68
CA ASP A 126 -12.96 -2.68 -18.91
C ASP A 126 -12.24 -1.56 -18.17
N ARG A 127 -12.04 -0.41 -18.81
CA ARG A 127 -11.41 0.74 -18.20
C ARG A 127 -12.23 1.28 -17.04
N ALA A 128 -13.53 1.43 -17.20
CA ALA A 128 -14.40 1.94 -16.15
C ALA A 128 -14.45 1.02 -14.93
N ILE A 129 -14.46 -0.31 -15.15
CA ILE A 129 -14.40 -1.28 -14.06
C ILE A 129 -13.06 -1.20 -13.33
N CYS A 130 -11.95 -1.15 -14.05
CA CYS A 130 -10.63 -0.99 -13.45
C CYS A 130 -10.55 0.29 -12.62
N ASP A 131 -11.01 1.42 -13.14
CA ASP A 131 -11.00 2.70 -12.43
C ASP A 131 -11.90 2.65 -11.17
N TYR A 132 -13.04 1.95 -11.24
CA TYR A 132 -13.92 1.78 -10.08
C TYR A 132 -13.26 0.93 -8.99
N ILE A 133 -12.71 -0.24 -9.34
CA ILE A 133 -12.08 -1.15 -8.38
C ILE A 133 -10.80 -0.52 -7.79
N SER A 134 -9.97 0.13 -8.61
CA SER A 134 -8.74 0.79 -8.14
C SER A 134 -9.02 2.00 -7.23
N GLY A 135 -10.19 2.61 -7.34
CA GLY A 135 -10.63 3.68 -6.46
C GLY A 135 -11.22 3.21 -5.12
N MET A 136 -11.39 1.90 -4.91
CA MET A 136 -11.88 1.36 -3.64
C MET A 136 -10.80 1.43 -2.57
N THR A 137 -11.20 1.70 -1.31
CA THR A 137 -10.36 1.38 -0.16
C THR A 137 -10.40 -0.12 0.10
N ASP A 138 -9.39 -0.67 0.77
CA ASP A 138 -9.34 -2.10 1.13
C ASP A 138 -10.59 -2.56 1.88
N GLY A 139 -11.03 -1.76 2.85
CA GLY A 139 -12.24 -2.05 3.62
C GLY A 139 -13.49 -2.09 2.74
N PHE A 140 -13.62 -1.14 1.80
CA PHE A 140 -14.76 -1.08 0.89
C PHE A 140 -14.75 -2.26 -0.11
N ALA A 141 -13.59 -2.64 -0.64
CA ALA A 141 -13.45 -3.79 -1.52
C ALA A 141 -13.84 -5.11 -0.81
N ILE A 142 -13.37 -5.30 0.42
CA ILE A 142 -13.71 -6.47 1.24
C ILE A 142 -15.21 -6.52 1.53
N GLU A 143 -15.81 -5.41 1.94
CA GLU A 143 -17.24 -5.34 2.23
C GLU A 143 -18.09 -5.58 0.98
N THR A 144 -17.70 -4.98 -0.16
CA THR A 144 -18.35 -5.20 -1.45
C THR A 144 -18.29 -6.68 -1.83
N PHE A 145 -17.11 -7.30 -1.70
CA PHE A 145 -16.94 -8.72 -1.98
C PHE A 145 -17.84 -9.60 -1.10
N LYS A 146 -17.90 -9.32 0.21
CA LYS A 146 -18.77 -10.06 1.14
C LYS A 146 -20.24 -9.94 0.74
N ASN A 147 -20.69 -8.75 0.42
CA ASN A 147 -22.09 -8.49 0.04
C ASN A 147 -22.48 -9.19 -1.27
N LEU A 148 -21.52 -9.39 -2.18
CA LEU A 148 -21.80 -10.02 -3.48
C LEU A 148 -21.66 -11.55 -3.45
N PHE A 149 -20.72 -12.09 -2.66
CA PHE A 149 -20.31 -13.50 -2.77
C PHE A 149 -20.52 -14.33 -1.50
N ILE A 150 -20.77 -13.67 -0.36
CA ILE A 150 -20.98 -14.39 0.90
C ILE A 150 -22.46 -14.32 1.28
N PRO A 151 -23.15 -15.46 1.40
CA PRO A 151 -24.54 -15.48 1.83
C PRO A 151 -24.70 -14.89 3.23
N LEU A 152 -25.76 -14.10 3.41
CA LEU A 152 -26.14 -13.65 4.76
C LEU A 152 -26.66 -14.83 5.56
N GLY A 153 -26.17 -14.99 6.79
CA GLY A 153 -26.69 -15.98 7.72
C GLY A 153 -28.15 -15.66 8.10
N TRP A 154 -28.96 -16.70 8.30
CA TRP A 154 -30.32 -16.54 8.80
C TRP A 154 -30.25 -16.26 10.31
N THR A 155 -30.21 -15.00 10.69
CA THR A 155 -30.38 -14.57 12.08
C THR A 155 -31.84 -14.19 12.29
N LYS A 156 -32.57 -15.05 13.01
CA LYS A 156 -33.80 -14.60 13.67
C LYS A 156 -33.40 -13.83 14.92
N TYR A 157 -33.77 -12.59 14.99
CA TYR A 157 -33.83 -11.82 16.22
C TYR A 157 -35.25 -11.81 16.71
#